data_3cec3a947c9a1e44ccb454d0fc443ba3
#
_entry.id   3cec3a947c9a1e44ccb454d0fc443ba3
#
_cell.length_a   1.000
_cell.length_b   1.000
_cell.length_c   1.000
_cell.angle_alpha   90.00
_cell.angle_beta   90.00
_cell.angle_gamma   90.00
#
_symmetry.space_group_name_H-M   'P 1'
#
loop_
_entity.id
_entity.type
_entity.pdbx_description
1 polymer ?
#
loop_
_entity_poly.entity_id
_entity_poly.type
_entity_poly.pdbx_seq_one_letter_code
_entity_poly.pdbx_strand_id
1 'polypeptide(L)'
;VNPAQANAELCNLIASTLMGCGLKKDQFIINISNRKIIQGLIKDLKIPDSKQTKVMRAIDKLDKPGFGLKGVEDLLKKERKDKSGAITKGANLNDDQVSTVLDFLNINDLNKLKQDFKNPLTQEGIKELEDLLEILKFGNYFDQVRTNFTIVRGLAYYDGFCVETNLNFKAKNNKGKEVDIGSICSGGQYNKLISRFKGVDIPGTGMSIGVDRLLFAMMQLNPEIDEQKPVIICVMDEKYLKNYYEILETLRKNNINSEIFLDSKKNLGKQLTYANKRGCPVAVICGENEFKDNNITLKNLLGVKGENNQATFSKENLINEIKKFI
;
A
#
# COMPACT_ATOMS: atom_id res chain seq x y z
N VAL A 1 20.77 -14.59 -15.95
CA VAL A 1 19.74 -13.56 -16.19
C VAL A 1 20.41 -12.19 -16.11
N ASN A 2 20.16 -11.31 -17.09
CA ASN A 2 20.65 -9.93 -17.04
C ASN A 2 19.84 -9.13 -16.00
N PRO A 3 20.47 -8.61 -14.93
CA PRO A 3 19.74 -7.90 -13.88
C PRO A 3 19.01 -6.65 -14.39
N ALA A 4 19.60 -5.93 -15.36
CA ALA A 4 18.98 -4.74 -15.93
C ALA A 4 17.66 -5.05 -16.64
N GLN A 5 17.61 -6.18 -17.39
CA GLN A 5 16.37 -6.64 -18.03
C GLN A 5 15.30 -7.02 -17.01
N ALA A 6 15.65 -7.74 -15.97
CA ALA A 6 14.71 -8.13 -14.92
C ALA A 6 14.16 -6.90 -14.17
N ASN A 7 15.00 -5.90 -13.89
CA ASN A 7 14.60 -4.67 -13.23
C ASN A 7 13.76 -3.77 -14.15
N ALA A 8 14.04 -3.77 -15.47
CA ALA A 8 13.22 -3.07 -16.46
C ALA A 8 11.82 -3.68 -16.54
N GLU A 9 11.75 -5.02 -16.59
CA GLU A 9 10.47 -5.73 -16.60
C GLU A 9 9.67 -5.45 -15.32
N LEU A 10 10.34 -5.36 -14.18
CA LEU A 10 9.69 -4.97 -12.92
C LEU A 10 9.07 -3.57 -13.00
N CYS A 11 9.76 -2.59 -13.58
CA CYS A 11 9.22 -1.24 -13.78
C CYS A 11 8.01 -1.24 -14.72
N ASN A 12 8.08 -2.01 -15.82
CA ASN A 12 6.97 -2.18 -16.76
C ASN A 12 5.76 -2.86 -16.09
N LEU A 13 6.01 -3.88 -15.27
CA LEU A 13 4.97 -4.57 -14.51
C LEU A 13 4.28 -3.64 -13.51
N ILE A 14 5.03 -2.80 -12.79
CA ILE A 14 4.48 -1.77 -11.91
C ILE A 14 3.54 -0.85 -12.70
N ALA A 15 4.04 -0.26 -13.79
CA ALA A 15 3.27 0.69 -14.58
C ALA A 15 2.00 0.06 -15.16
N SER A 16 2.11 -1.12 -15.79
CA SER A 16 0.97 -1.82 -16.38
C SER A 16 -0.07 -2.23 -15.34
N THR A 17 0.36 -2.67 -14.16
CA THR A 17 -0.55 -3.03 -13.07
C THR A 17 -1.32 -1.81 -12.56
N LEU A 18 -0.63 -0.69 -12.30
CA LEU A 18 -1.27 0.53 -11.84
C LEU A 18 -2.28 1.09 -12.86
N MET A 19 -1.93 1.04 -14.15
CA MET A 19 -2.84 1.41 -15.22
C MET A 19 -4.01 0.43 -15.34
N GLY A 20 -3.77 -0.86 -15.21
CA GLY A 20 -4.82 -1.89 -15.17
C GLY A 20 -5.78 -1.70 -14.00
N CYS A 21 -5.32 -1.11 -12.90
CA CYS A 21 -6.17 -0.68 -11.79
C CYS A 21 -6.90 0.64 -12.03
N GLY A 22 -6.67 1.34 -13.15
CA GLY A 22 -7.40 2.56 -13.51
C GLY A 22 -6.64 3.87 -13.31
N LEU A 23 -5.35 3.85 -12.91
CA LEU A 23 -4.54 5.07 -12.89
C LEU A 23 -4.09 5.45 -14.32
N LYS A 24 -3.97 6.75 -14.58
CA LYS A 24 -3.40 7.28 -15.83
C LYS A 24 -1.89 7.46 -15.70
N LYS A 25 -1.18 7.55 -16.84
CA LYS A 25 0.28 7.70 -16.90
C LYS A 25 0.81 8.92 -16.14
N ASP A 26 0.07 10.00 -16.10
CA ASP A 26 0.42 11.25 -15.43
C ASP A 26 0.13 11.27 -13.93
N GLN A 27 -0.49 10.22 -13.40
CA GLN A 27 -0.94 10.15 -12.00
C GLN A 27 0.06 9.46 -11.07
N PHE A 28 1.14 8.88 -11.60
CA PHE A 28 2.17 8.23 -10.78
C PHE A 28 3.57 8.43 -11.36
N ILE A 29 4.58 8.33 -10.50
CA ILE A 29 6.01 8.31 -10.85
C ILE A 29 6.66 7.09 -10.23
N ILE A 30 7.44 6.37 -11.03
CA ILE A 30 8.28 5.25 -10.63
C ILE A 30 9.68 5.80 -10.38
N ASN A 31 10.03 5.96 -9.12
CA ASN A 31 11.35 6.41 -8.71
C ASN A 31 12.28 5.22 -8.57
N ILE A 32 13.44 5.30 -9.21
CA ILE A 32 14.47 4.26 -9.19
C ILE A 32 15.76 4.74 -8.56
N SER A 33 16.43 3.85 -7.87
CA SER A 33 17.73 4.06 -7.25
C SER A 33 18.56 2.79 -7.27
N ASN A 34 19.82 2.91 -6.85
CA ASN A 34 20.66 1.74 -6.61
C ASN A 34 21.37 1.90 -5.27
N ARG A 35 21.25 0.91 -4.41
CA ARG A 35 21.79 0.94 -3.05
C ARG A 35 23.32 1.02 -3.01
N LYS A 36 24.00 0.52 -4.05
CA LYS A 36 25.46 0.61 -4.20
C LYS A 36 25.93 2.07 -4.19
N ILE A 37 25.12 2.99 -4.71
CA ILE A 37 25.45 4.42 -4.77
C ILE A 37 25.67 4.98 -3.36
N ILE A 38 24.69 4.82 -2.48
CA ILE A 38 24.81 5.31 -1.10
C ILE A 38 25.81 4.50 -0.27
N GLN A 39 25.98 3.22 -0.57
CA GLN A 39 26.98 2.41 0.08
C GLN A 39 28.40 2.87 -0.26
N GLY A 40 28.66 3.27 -1.52
CA GLY A 40 29.92 3.86 -1.93
C GLY A 40 30.20 5.19 -1.22
N LEU A 41 29.19 6.08 -1.13
CA LEU A 41 29.31 7.32 -0.36
C LEU A 41 29.66 7.05 1.12
N ILE A 42 28.99 6.10 1.76
CA ILE A 42 29.25 5.72 3.14
C ILE A 42 30.69 5.22 3.33
N LYS A 43 31.24 4.47 2.36
CA LYS A 43 32.63 4.02 2.37
C LYS A 43 33.62 5.17 2.22
N ASP A 44 33.39 6.09 1.27
CA ASP A 44 34.24 7.27 1.05
C ASP A 44 34.31 8.14 2.30
N LEU A 45 33.18 8.32 2.97
CA LEU A 45 33.10 9.06 4.22
C LEU A 45 33.66 8.29 5.44
N LYS A 46 34.12 7.05 5.24
CA LYS A 46 34.66 6.16 6.31
C LYS A 46 33.71 6.03 7.50
N ILE A 47 32.39 5.97 7.20
CA ILE A 47 31.37 5.82 8.24
C ILE A 47 31.40 4.39 8.77
N PRO A 48 31.61 4.19 10.10
CA PRO A 48 31.68 2.86 10.69
C PRO A 48 30.40 2.06 10.51
N ASP A 49 30.49 0.74 10.37
CA ASP A 49 29.34 -0.16 10.17
C ASP A 49 28.25 0.02 11.22
N SER A 50 28.66 0.25 12.48
CA SER A 50 27.73 0.52 13.60
C SER A 50 26.85 1.76 13.42
N LYS A 51 27.24 2.70 12.53
CA LYS A 51 26.51 3.94 12.25
C LYS A 51 25.74 3.89 10.93
N GLN A 52 26.09 3.01 9.99
CA GLN A 52 25.52 2.97 8.63
C GLN A 52 23.99 2.83 8.63
N THR A 53 23.45 1.92 9.47
CA THR A 53 21.98 1.75 9.59
C THR A 53 21.29 3.03 10.06
N LYS A 54 21.92 3.82 10.93
CA LYS A 54 21.34 5.09 11.41
C LYS A 54 21.36 6.15 10.31
N VAL A 55 22.43 6.22 9.51
CA VAL A 55 22.54 7.12 8.36
C VAL A 55 21.45 6.78 7.34
N MET A 56 21.33 5.50 6.96
CA MET A 56 20.29 5.07 6.03
C MET A 56 18.88 5.38 6.53
N ARG A 57 18.60 5.16 7.82
CA ARG A 57 17.32 5.51 8.44
C ARG A 57 17.07 7.01 8.51
N ALA A 58 18.11 7.83 8.63
CA ALA A 58 17.96 9.28 8.60
C ALA A 58 17.55 9.74 7.20
N ILE A 59 18.20 9.23 6.15
CA ILE A 59 17.90 9.53 4.74
C ILE A 59 16.48 9.07 4.37
N ASP A 60 16.07 7.88 4.76
CA ASP A 60 14.72 7.32 4.51
C ASP A 60 13.58 8.18 5.08
N LYS A 61 13.91 9.11 5.95
CA LYS A 61 12.93 10.04 6.53
C LYS A 61 12.83 11.39 5.79
N LEU A 62 13.63 11.62 4.75
CA LEU A 62 13.70 12.89 4.04
C LEU A 62 12.30 13.38 3.61
N ASP A 63 11.51 12.50 3.02
CA ASP A 63 10.16 12.80 2.50
C ASP A 63 9.04 12.70 3.55
N LYS A 64 9.38 12.39 4.81
CA LYS A 64 8.36 12.31 5.86
C LYS A 64 7.89 13.71 6.28
N PRO A 65 6.57 13.89 6.50
CA PRO A 65 6.02 15.18 6.93
C PRO A 65 6.75 15.76 8.13
N GLY A 66 7.26 17.00 7.98
CA GLY A 66 7.96 17.72 9.03
C GLY A 66 9.42 17.29 9.25
N PHE A 67 10.00 16.50 8.36
CA PHE A 67 11.43 16.18 8.39
C PHE A 67 12.24 17.07 7.44
N GLY A 68 12.18 16.85 6.13
CA GLY A 68 13.02 17.55 5.15
C GLY A 68 14.53 17.42 5.43
N LEU A 69 15.33 18.19 4.73
CA LEU A 69 16.80 18.18 4.90
C LEU A 69 17.23 18.49 6.34
N LYS A 70 16.55 19.45 7.02
CA LYS A 70 16.88 19.80 8.40
C LYS A 70 16.66 18.64 9.36
N GLY A 71 15.56 17.90 9.22
CA GLY A 71 15.31 16.72 10.04
C GLY A 71 16.29 15.58 9.79
N VAL A 72 16.77 15.44 8.54
CA VAL A 72 17.84 14.50 8.20
C VAL A 72 19.17 14.95 8.84
N GLU A 73 19.55 16.23 8.70
CA GLU A 73 20.75 16.82 9.33
C GLU A 73 20.79 16.54 10.84
N ASP A 74 19.68 16.81 11.55
CA ASP A 74 19.59 16.57 13.00
C ASP A 74 19.89 15.09 13.34
N LEU A 75 19.33 14.14 12.55
CA LEU A 75 19.54 12.70 12.75
C LEU A 75 20.92 12.20 12.28
N LEU A 76 21.56 12.88 11.34
CA LEU A 76 22.96 12.59 10.98
C LEU A 76 23.90 13.04 12.09
N LYS A 77 23.62 14.15 12.76
CA LYS A 77 24.39 14.70 13.88
C LYS A 77 24.11 13.91 15.18
N LYS A 78 23.43 14.50 16.12
CA LYS A 78 23.30 13.95 17.49
C LYS A 78 21.97 13.27 17.73
N GLU A 79 20.88 14.02 17.62
CA GLU A 79 19.52 13.57 17.94
C GLU A 79 18.48 14.52 17.35
N ARG A 80 17.25 14.03 17.26
CA ARG A 80 16.11 14.86 16.92
C ARG A 80 14.99 14.65 17.93
N LYS A 81 14.44 15.75 18.42
CA LYS A 81 13.22 15.78 19.22
C LYS A 81 12.04 16.06 18.29
N ASP A 82 11.03 15.21 18.30
CA ASP A 82 9.81 15.43 17.53
C ASP A 82 8.80 16.32 18.25
N LYS A 83 7.67 16.63 17.61
CA LYS A 83 6.60 17.48 18.19
C LYS A 83 5.95 16.86 19.44
N SER A 84 6.04 15.56 19.62
CA SER A 84 5.52 14.86 20.81
C SER A 84 6.51 14.86 21.97
N GLY A 85 7.74 15.34 21.75
CA GLY A 85 8.82 15.34 22.71
C GLY A 85 9.67 14.07 22.69
N ALA A 86 9.37 13.09 21.85
CA ALA A 86 10.16 11.87 21.73
C ALA A 86 11.52 12.15 21.06
N ILE A 87 12.59 11.60 21.64
CA ILE A 87 13.97 11.80 21.20
C ILE A 87 14.42 10.58 20.38
N THR A 88 14.84 10.82 19.13
CA THR A 88 15.48 9.82 18.28
C THR A 88 16.99 10.09 18.23
N LYS A 89 17.80 9.12 18.68
CA LYS A 89 19.28 9.22 18.65
C LYS A 89 19.80 9.18 17.22
N GLY A 90 20.67 10.13 16.87
CA GLY A 90 21.29 10.24 15.57
C GLY A 90 22.50 9.33 15.33
N ALA A 91 23.13 9.53 14.16
CA ALA A 91 24.29 8.75 13.72
C ALA A 91 25.63 9.27 14.32
N ASN A 92 25.63 10.49 14.86
CA ASN A 92 26.82 11.13 15.47
C ASN A 92 27.98 11.27 14.46
N LEU A 93 27.66 11.80 13.27
CA LEU A 93 28.63 12.14 12.23
C LEU A 93 29.27 13.51 12.53
N ASN A 94 30.47 13.75 11.99
CA ASN A 94 31.07 15.07 12.00
C ASN A 94 30.45 15.98 10.93
N ASP A 95 30.79 17.29 10.99
CA ASP A 95 30.13 18.29 10.11
C ASP A 95 30.48 18.07 8.62
N ASP A 96 31.70 17.64 8.28
CA ASP A 96 32.11 17.35 6.89
C ASP A 96 31.32 16.14 6.33
N GLN A 97 31.17 15.09 7.11
CA GLN A 97 30.36 13.93 6.74
C GLN A 97 28.89 14.31 6.53
N VAL A 98 28.35 15.14 7.41
CA VAL A 98 26.96 15.62 7.32
C VAL A 98 26.77 16.48 6.06
N SER A 99 27.65 17.45 5.82
CA SER A 99 27.60 18.30 4.63
C SER A 99 27.62 17.48 3.36
N THR A 100 28.58 16.54 3.24
CA THR A 100 28.69 15.69 2.04
C THR A 100 27.43 14.82 1.82
N VAL A 101 26.83 14.29 2.89
CA VAL A 101 25.55 13.53 2.75
C VAL A 101 24.43 14.45 2.32
N LEU A 102 24.32 15.67 2.85
CA LEU A 102 23.29 16.62 2.44
C LEU A 102 23.46 17.08 0.99
N ASP A 103 24.71 17.34 0.55
CA ASP A 103 25.02 17.67 -0.85
C ASP A 103 24.63 16.53 -1.79
N PHE A 104 24.94 15.29 -1.42
CA PHE A 104 24.48 14.10 -2.15
C PHE A 104 22.95 14.04 -2.30
N LEU A 105 22.20 14.33 -1.24
CA LEU A 105 20.73 14.29 -1.27
C LEU A 105 20.10 15.36 -2.18
N ASN A 106 20.84 16.40 -2.55
CA ASN A 106 20.41 17.43 -3.48
C ASN A 106 20.71 17.10 -4.95
N ILE A 107 21.38 15.97 -5.23
CA ILE A 107 21.71 15.57 -6.60
C ILE A 107 20.55 14.76 -7.20
N ASN A 108 20.02 15.26 -8.32
CA ASN A 108 18.96 14.60 -9.10
C ASN A 108 19.44 14.12 -10.48
N ASP A 109 20.66 14.50 -10.87
CA ASP A 109 21.26 14.20 -12.16
C ASP A 109 22.31 13.09 -12.05
N LEU A 110 22.16 12.04 -12.89
CA LEU A 110 23.04 10.87 -12.87
C LEU A 110 24.47 11.22 -13.34
N ASN A 111 24.61 12.14 -14.30
CA ASN A 111 25.92 12.57 -14.80
C ASN A 111 26.68 13.35 -13.74
N LYS A 112 25.99 14.25 -13.04
CA LYS A 112 26.57 14.98 -11.91
C LYS A 112 27.01 14.01 -10.81
N LEU A 113 26.17 13.04 -10.45
CA LEU A 113 26.54 12.02 -9.48
C LEU A 113 27.80 11.25 -9.90
N LYS A 114 27.88 10.88 -11.19
CA LYS A 114 29.02 10.18 -11.79
C LYS A 114 30.31 11.00 -11.77
N GLN A 115 30.18 12.33 -11.88
CA GLN A 115 31.30 13.26 -11.82
C GLN A 115 31.79 13.49 -10.40
N ASP A 116 30.91 13.64 -9.43
CA ASP A 116 31.24 14.06 -8.07
C ASP A 116 31.66 12.88 -7.17
N PHE A 117 31.13 11.66 -7.40
CA PHE A 117 31.36 10.50 -6.55
C PHE A 117 32.08 9.37 -7.29
N LYS A 118 33.38 9.20 -7.04
CA LYS A 118 34.27 8.30 -7.78
C LYS A 118 34.44 6.91 -7.16
N ASN A 119 33.81 6.62 -6.03
CA ASN A 119 33.90 5.31 -5.42
C ASN A 119 33.52 4.20 -6.42
N PRO A 120 34.31 3.13 -6.55
CA PRO A 120 33.99 2.04 -7.50
C PRO A 120 32.60 1.45 -7.32
N LEU A 121 32.12 1.32 -6.08
CA LEU A 121 30.80 0.80 -5.79
C LEU A 121 29.68 1.77 -6.24
N THR A 122 29.90 3.08 -6.04
CA THR A 122 29.00 4.13 -6.57
C THR A 122 28.94 4.06 -8.09
N GLN A 123 30.09 3.99 -8.76
CA GLN A 123 30.17 3.90 -10.22
C GLN A 123 29.52 2.62 -10.76
N GLU A 124 29.64 1.50 -10.08
CA GLU A 124 28.93 0.26 -10.41
C GLU A 124 27.41 0.45 -10.33
N GLY A 125 26.90 1.03 -9.24
CA GLY A 125 25.47 1.30 -9.09
C GLY A 125 24.92 2.28 -10.13
N ILE A 126 25.72 3.30 -10.53
CA ILE A 126 25.39 4.21 -11.61
C ILE A 126 25.29 3.47 -12.93
N LYS A 127 26.27 2.63 -13.25
CA LYS A 127 26.30 1.83 -14.48
C LYS A 127 25.08 0.90 -14.58
N GLU A 128 24.69 0.25 -13.50
CA GLU A 128 23.49 -0.58 -13.46
C GLU A 128 22.20 0.22 -13.74
N LEU A 129 22.13 1.48 -13.26
CA LEU A 129 21.00 2.36 -13.58
C LEU A 129 21.03 2.86 -15.02
N GLU A 130 22.22 3.18 -15.57
CA GLU A 130 22.37 3.53 -16.99
C GLU A 130 21.89 2.40 -17.90
N ASP A 131 22.30 1.16 -17.63
CA ASP A 131 21.90 -0.02 -18.40
C ASP A 131 20.39 -0.29 -18.31
N LEU A 132 19.80 -0.09 -17.12
CA LEU A 132 18.36 -0.17 -16.91
C LEU A 132 17.60 0.90 -17.71
N LEU A 133 18.04 2.16 -17.64
CA LEU A 133 17.39 3.26 -18.34
C LEU A 133 17.47 3.11 -19.87
N GLU A 134 18.59 2.57 -20.41
CA GLU A 134 18.69 2.28 -21.83
C GLU A 134 17.64 1.26 -22.30
N ILE A 135 17.38 0.20 -21.50
CA ILE A 135 16.34 -0.78 -21.81
C ILE A 135 14.96 -0.15 -21.73
N LEU A 136 14.70 0.66 -20.70
CA LEU A 136 13.38 1.29 -20.48
C LEU A 136 13.01 2.28 -21.60
N LYS A 137 13.98 2.89 -22.31
CA LYS A 137 13.72 3.78 -23.45
C LYS A 137 12.96 3.09 -24.59
N PHE A 138 13.08 1.79 -24.71
CA PHE A 138 12.34 1.00 -25.72
C PHE A 138 10.92 0.64 -25.26
N GLY A 139 10.58 0.91 -24.00
CA GLY A 139 9.28 0.60 -23.39
C GLY A 139 8.29 1.75 -23.44
N ASN A 140 7.04 1.44 -23.13
CA ASN A 140 5.92 2.40 -23.16
C ASN A 140 5.82 3.30 -21.93
N TYR A 141 6.67 3.09 -20.90
CA TYR A 141 6.53 3.71 -19.57
C TYR A 141 7.79 4.48 -19.15
N PHE A 142 8.70 4.77 -20.07
CA PHE A 142 9.94 5.49 -19.76
C PHE A 142 9.66 6.87 -19.13
N ASP A 143 8.65 7.58 -19.62
CA ASP A 143 8.28 8.90 -19.12
C ASP A 143 7.77 8.91 -17.67
N GLN A 144 7.39 7.76 -17.14
CA GLN A 144 6.98 7.60 -15.76
C GLN A 144 8.14 7.29 -14.81
N VAL A 145 9.34 6.99 -15.35
CA VAL A 145 10.50 6.61 -14.56
C VAL A 145 11.39 7.83 -14.28
N ARG A 146 11.84 7.97 -13.03
CA ARG A 146 12.78 9.03 -12.60
C ARG A 146 13.86 8.41 -11.70
N THR A 147 15.09 8.89 -11.83
CA THR A 147 16.13 8.58 -10.83
C THR A 147 15.88 9.38 -9.56
N ASN A 148 15.98 8.72 -8.43
CA ASN A 148 15.89 9.36 -7.11
C ASN A 148 16.84 8.68 -6.12
N PHE A 149 18.00 9.27 -5.90
CA PHE A 149 19.08 8.69 -5.09
C PHE A 149 18.81 8.74 -3.58
N THR A 150 17.73 9.42 -3.16
CA THR A 150 17.30 9.46 -1.76
C THR A 150 16.56 8.18 -1.34
N ILE A 151 16.17 7.35 -2.31
CA ILE A 151 15.53 6.05 -2.04
C ILE A 151 16.60 5.05 -1.58
N VAL A 152 16.71 4.90 -0.28
CA VAL A 152 17.67 3.98 0.35
C VAL A 152 17.04 2.74 0.93
N ARG A 153 15.73 2.65 0.93
CA ARG A 153 14.89 1.57 1.45
C ARG A 153 15.39 0.95 2.75
N GLY A 154 14.60 1.06 3.81
CA GLY A 154 14.94 0.61 5.15
C GLY A 154 15.14 -0.90 5.36
N LEU A 155 14.86 -1.74 4.34
CA LEU A 155 15.00 -3.19 4.44
C LEU A 155 16.43 -3.60 4.09
N ALA A 156 17.11 -4.22 5.07
CA ALA A 156 18.53 -4.56 4.99
C ALA A 156 18.88 -5.62 3.92
N TYR A 157 17.89 -6.24 3.28
CA TYR A 157 18.13 -7.30 2.30
C TYR A 157 18.25 -6.82 0.85
N TYR A 158 17.90 -5.56 0.53
CA TYR A 158 18.16 -5.01 -0.80
C TYR A 158 19.66 -4.73 -0.95
N ASP A 159 20.24 -5.13 -2.07
CA ASP A 159 21.69 -5.06 -2.33
C ASP A 159 22.07 -4.43 -3.69
N GLY A 160 21.11 -3.95 -4.45
CA GLY A 160 21.28 -3.32 -5.75
C GLY A 160 20.16 -2.35 -6.05
N PHE A 161 19.51 -2.52 -7.21
CA PHE A 161 18.35 -1.76 -7.64
C PHE A 161 17.27 -1.63 -6.56
N CYS A 162 16.70 -0.44 -6.44
CA CYS A 162 15.56 -0.13 -5.59
C CYS A 162 14.53 0.67 -6.38
N VAL A 163 13.26 0.43 -6.11
CA VAL A 163 12.14 1.12 -6.74
C VAL A 163 11.09 1.53 -5.73
N GLU A 164 10.54 2.71 -5.94
CA GLU A 164 9.43 3.25 -5.17
C GLU A 164 8.49 4.05 -6.07
N THR A 165 7.19 3.79 -5.98
CA THR A 165 6.22 4.49 -6.81
C THR A 165 5.34 5.38 -5.96
N ASN A 166 5.29 6.65 -6.32
CA ASN A 166 4.53 7.68 -5.66
C ASN A 166 3.44 8.22 -6.58
N LEU A 167 2.38 8.77 -6.00
CA LEU A 167 1.32 9.45 -6.75
C LEU A 167 1.70 10.90 -7.02
N ASN A 168 1.29 11.40 -8.19
CA ASN A 168 1.47 12.80 -8.61
C ASN A 168 0.32 13.71 -8.15
N PHE A 169 -0.57 13.22 -7.31
CA PHE A 169 -1.67 14.00 -6.75
C PHE A 169 -1.78 13.74 -5.25
N LYS A 170 -2.42 14.68 -4.56
CA LYS A 170 -2.69 14.57 -3.13
C LYS A 170 -4.10 14.08 -2.91
N ALA A 171 -4.27 13.20 -1.93
CA ALA A 171 -5.57 12.74 -1.50
C ALA A 171 -6.17 13.68 -0.43
N LYS A 172 -7.47 13.62 -0.25
CA LYS A 172 -8.16 14.29 0.85
C LYS A 172 -8.67 13.26 1.85
N ASN A 173 -8.45 13.48 3.12
CA ASN A 173 -9.05 12.65 4.16
C ASN A 173 -10.54 13.00 4.36
N ASN A 174 -11.23 12.23 5.22
CA ASN A 174 -12.66 12.43 5.52
C ASN A 174 -13.03 13.83 6.08
N LYS A 175 -12.01 14.65 6.45
CA LYS A 175 -12.17 16.03 6.89
C LYS A 175 -11.85 17.05 5.79
N GLY A 176 -11.65 16.61 4.55
CA GLY A 176 -11.30 17.44 3.41
C GLY A 176 -9.86 17.97 3.42
N LYS A 177 -9.02 17.56 4.38
CA LYS A 177 -7.61 17.98 4.46
C LYS A 177 -6.76 17.13 3.54
N GLU A 178 -5.87 17.79 2.78
CA GLU A 178 -4.87 17.10 1.96
C GLU A 178 -3.94 16.23 2.82
N VAL A 179 -3.74 15.02 2.36
CA VAL A 179 -2.84 14.04 2.96
C VAL A 179 -1.95 13.42 1.90
N ASP A 180 -0.72 13.15 2.28
CA ASP A 180 0.20 12.37 1.46
C ASP A 180 -0.10 10.88 1.66
N ILE A 181 -0.35 10.17 0.57
CA ILE A 181 -0.57 8.72 0.59
C ILE A 181 0.76 7.98 0.80
N GLY A 182 1.87 8.60 0.45
CA GLY A 182 3.18 7.98 0.41
C GLY A 182 3.32 7.01 -0.76
N SER A 183 4.32 6.15 -0.67
CA SER A 183 4.59 5.15 -1.71
C SER A 183 3.48 4.10 -1.80
N ILE A 184 2.93 3.89 -3.00
CA ILE A 184 1.89 2.90 -3.28
C ILE A 184 2.45 1.56 -3.75
N CYS A 185 3.68 1.56 -4.25
CA CYS A 185 4.40 0.35 -4.65
C CYS A 185 5.88 0.50 -4.31
N SER A 186 6.51 -0.60 -3.99
CA SER A 186 7.93 -0.58 -3.70
C SER A 186 8.57 -1.96 -3.89
N GLY A 187 9.86 -1.96 -4.22
CA GLY A 187 10.59 -3.18 -4.49
C GLY A 187 12.08 -2.94 -4.65
N GLY A 188 12.75 -3.97 -5.19
CA GLY A 188 14.16 -3.91 -5.48
C GLY A 188 14.80 -5.27 -5.67
N GLN A 189 16.10 -5.27 -5.83
CA GLN A 189 16.93 -6.45 -6.01
C GLN A 189 17.44 -6.95 -4.66
N TYR A 190 17.41 -8.27 -4.46
CA TYR A 190 17.76 -8.95 -3.22
C TYR A 190 18.49 -10.27 -3.48
N ASN A 191 19.66 -10.19 -4.10
CA ASN A 191 20.45 -11.36 -4.53
C ASN A 191 20.88 -12.27 -3.37
N LYS A 192 21.10 -11.69 -2.19
CA LYS A 192 21.60 -12.41 -1.01
C LYS A 192 20.49 -12.86 -0.04
N LEU A 193 19.23 -12.64 -0.38
CA LEU A 193 18.14 -13.01 0.54
C LEU A 193 18.03 -14.52 0.70
N ILE A 194 18.09 -15.25 -0.40
CA ILE A 194 17.94 -16.72 -0.39
C ILE A 194 19.15 -17.42 0.19
N SER A 195 20.37 -16.86 0.01
CA SER A 195 21.59 -17.45 0.57
C SER A 195 21.59 -17.48 2.09
N ARG A 196 20.87 -16.58 2.75
CA ARG A 196 20.69 -16.60 4.22
C ARG A 196 19.97 -17.85 4.72
N PHE A 197 19.16 -18.48 3.89
CA PHE A 197 18.36 -19.65 4.25
C PHE A 197 18.88 -20.96 3.62
N LYS A 198 19.44 -20.89 2.41
CA LYS A 198 19.83 -22.07 1.63
C LYS A 198 21.32 -22.16 1.35
N GLY A 199 22.14 -21.15 1.72
CA GLY A 199 23.57 -21.13 1.47
C GLY A 199 23.96 -21.01 -0.03
N VAL A 200 23.00 -20.71 -0.91
CA VAL A 200 23.20 -20.55 -2.36
C VAL A 200 22.73 -19.17 -2.78
N ASP A 201 23.56 -18.43 -3.50
CA ASP A 201 23.18 -17.13 -4.06
C ASP A 201 22.27 -17.32 -5.25
N ILE A 202 21.03 -16.90 -5.10
CA ILE A 202 20.01 -16.88 -6.17
C ILE A 202 19.61 -15.42 -6.38
N PRO A 203 19.90 -14.83 -7.54
CA PRO A 203 19.50 -13.47 -7.83
C PRO A 203 17.97 -13.34 -7.86
N GLY A 204 17.47 -12.28 -7.26
CA GLY A 204 16.04 -12.01 -7.21
C GLY A 204 15.77 -10.51 -7.27
N THR A 205 14.71 -10.14 -7.96
CA THR A 205 14.11 -8.81 -7.92
C THR A 205 12.60 -8.95 -7.78
N GLY A 206 11.95 -8.02 -7.09
CA GLY A 206 10.52 -8.11 -6.88
C GLY A 206 9.95 -6.83 -6.29
N MET A 207 8.62 -6.75 -6.28
CA MET A 207 7.90 -5.58 -5.75
C MET A 207 6.70 -6.01 -4.93
N SER A 208 6.18 -5.08 -4.14
CA SER A 208 4.88 -5.20 -3.49
C SER A 208 4.06 -3.94 -3.72
N ILE A 209 2.74 -4.11 -3.81
CA ILE A 209 1.77 -3.02 -3.93
C ILE A 209 1.05 -2.88 -2.60
N GLY A 210 0.96 -1.66 -2.09
CA GLY A 210 0.17 -1.33 -0.90
C GLY A 210 -1.31 -1.24 -1.26
N VAL A 211 -2.04 -2.34 -1.12
CA VAL A 211 -3.45 -2.45 -1.54
C VAL A 211 -4.31 -1.36 -0.93
N ASP A 212 -4.20 -1.11 0.38
CA ASP A 212 -4.99 -0.07 1.07
C ASP A 212 -4.70 1.34 0.51
N ARG A 213 -3.42 1.63 0.24
CA ARG A 213 -2.99 2.93 -0.31
C ARG A 213 -3.47 3.11 -1.74
N LEU A 214 -3.35 2.07 -2.56
CA LEU A 214 -3.82 2.08 -3.94
C LEU A 214 -5.33 2.24 -3.99
N LEU A 215 -6.07 1.46 -3.20
CA LEU A 215 -7.54 1.59 -3.09
C LEU A 215 -7.95 3.00 -2.66
N PHE A 216 -7.31 3.55 -1.63
CA PHE A 216 -7.58 4.91 -1.18
C PHE A 216 -7.32 5.96 -2.29
N ALA A 217 -6.23 5.78 -3.06
CA ALA A 217 -5.94 6.63 -4.21
C ALA A 217 -7.01 6.53 -5.30
N MET A 218 -7.45 5.31 -5.62
CA MET A 218 -8.49 5.07 -6.62
C MET A 218 -9.84 5.68 -6.21
N MET A 219 -10.20 5.59 -4.94
CA MET A 219 -11.41 6.23 -4.40
C MET A 219 -11.37 7.76 -4.50
N GLN A 220 -10.16 8.38 -4.47
CA GLN A 220 -10.02 9.82 -4.71
C GLN A 220 -10.28 10.21 -6.16
N LEU A 221 -9.88 9.34 -7.10
CA LEU A 221 -10.02 9.58 -8.54
C LEU A 221 -11.42 9.23 -9.05
N ASN A 222 -12.04 8.26 -8.43
CA ASN A 222 -13.37 7.78 -8.78
C ASN A 222 -14.22 7.62 -7.51
N PRO A 223 -14.86 8.70 -7.03
CA PRO A 223 -15.70 8.66 -5.84
C PRO A 223 -16.93 7.72 -5.97
N GLU A 224 -17.28 7.34 -7.20
CA GLU A 224 -18.37 6.41 -7.50
C GLU A 224 -17.93 4.93 -7.45
N ILE A 225 -16.74 4.62 -6.96
CA ILE A 225 -16.43 3.24 -6.57
C ILE A 225 -17.38 2.92 -5.42
N ASP A 226 -18.54 2.43 -5.80
CA ASP A 226 -19.61 2.05 -4.88
C ASP A 226 -19.10 0.85 -4.07
N GLU A 227 -18.87 1.08 -2.79
CA GLU A 227 -18.68 0.02 -1.83
C GLU A 227 -20.02 -0.69 -1.70
N GLN A 228 -20.31 -1.67 -2.58
CA GLN A 228 -21.50 -2.50 -2.43
C GLN A 228 -21.56 -3.04 -1.00
N LYS A 229 -22.38 -2.39 -0.19
CA LYS A 229 -22.53 -2.78 1.21
C LYS A 229 -23.20 -4.15 1.28
N PRO A 230 -22.77 -5.02 2.19
CA PRO A 230 -23.29 -6.37 2.22
C PRO A 230 -24.75 -6.41 2.73
N VAL A 231 -25.51 -7.36 2.22
CA VAL A 231 -26.73 -7.82 2.87
C VAL A 231 -26.35 -8.59 4.12
N ILE A 232 -26.92 -8.24 5.27
CA ILE A 232 -26.63 -8.93 6.53
C ILE A 232 -27.67 -10.04 6.80
N ILE A 233 -27.20 -11.23 7.17
CA ILE A 233 -28.06 -12.32 7.62
C ILE A 233 -27.98 -12.35 9.14
N CYS A 234 -29.12 -12.10 9.80
CA CYS A 234 -29.20 -12.16 11.25
C CYS A 234 -29.40 -13.62 11.71
N VAL A 235 -28.65 -14.02 12.73
CA VAL A 235 -28.75 -15.35 13.35
C VAL A 235 -29.63 -15.24 14.59
N MET A 236 -30.85 -15.81 14.51
CA MET A 236 -31.83 -15.77 15.60
C MET A 236 -31.75 -16.99 16.52
N ASP A 237 -31.37 -18.16 15.97
CA ASP A 237 -31.29 -19.42 16.71
C ASP A 237 -30.22 -20.32 16.05
N GLU A 238 -29.26 -20.80 16.84
CA GLU A 238 -28.17 -21.65 16.38
C GLU A 238 -28.62 -22.97 15.77
N LYS A 239 -29.78 -23.48 16.16
CA LYS A 239 -30.31 -24.72 15.58
C LYS A 239 -30.56 -24.62 14.07
N TYR A 240 -30.72 -23.41 13.55
CA TYR A 240 -30.92 -23.14 12.13
C TYR A 240 -29.68 -22.66 11.40
N LEU A 241 -28.47 -22.80 11.96
CA LEU A 241 -27.23 -22.34 11.33
C LEU A 241 -27.07 -22.85 9.89
N LYS A 242 -27.40 -24.12 9.63
CA LYS A 242 -27.38 -24.68 8.27
C LYS A 242 -28.22 -23.85 7.30
N ASN A 243 -29.42 -23.49 7.69
CA ASN A 243 -30.35 -22.72 6.86
C ASN A 243 -29.85 -21.30 6.60
N TYR A 244 -29.23 -20.64 7.58
CA TYR A 244 -28.61 -19.32 7.38
C TYR A 244 -27.43 -19.40 6.41
N TYR A 245 -26.58 -20.43 6.50
CA TYR A 245 -25.50 -20.62 5.54
C TYR A 245 -26.00 -20.96 4.13
N GLU A 246 -27.09 -21.70 3.98
CA GLU A 246 -27.75 -21.93 2.69
C GLU A 246 -28.22 -20.61 2.06
N ILE A 247 -28.81 -19.70 2.86
CA ILE A 247 -29.19 -18.36 2.41
C ILE A 247 -27.96 -17.59 1.99
N LEU A 248 -26.89 -17.57 2.80
CA LEU A 248 -25.63 -16.91 2.52
C LEU A 248 -25.02 -17.36 1.18
N GLU A 249 -24.94 -18.68 0.98
CA GLU A 249 -24.43 -19.27 -0.26
C GLU A 249 -25.30 -18.93 -1.46
N THR A 250 -26.61 -18.91 -1.29
CA THR A 250 -27.55 -18.52 -2.36
C THR A 250 -27.33 -17.09 -2.81
N LEU A 251 -27.14 -16.15 -1.86
CA LEU A 251 -26.83 -14.75 -2.16
C LEU A 251 -25.49 -14.61 -2.90
N ARG A 252 -24.45 -15.23 -2.39
CA ARG A 252 -23.10 -15.18 -2.97
C ARG A 252 -23.03 -15.78 -4.38
N LYS A 253 -23.72 -16.90 -4.62
CA LYS A 253 -23.83 -17.51 -5.96
C LYS A 253 -24.54 -16.59 -6.98
N ASN A 254 -25.35 -15.67 -6.50
CA ASN A 254 -26.00 -14.65 -7.32
C ASN A 254 -25.27 -13.30 -7.34
N ASN A 255 -23.96 -13.28 -6.96
CA ASN A 255 -23.10 -12.11 -6.91
C ASN A 255 -23.63 -10.99 -5.99
N ILE A 256 -24.36 -11.35 -4.93
CA ILE A 256 -24.81 -10.41 -3.90
C ILE A 256 -23.84 -10.44 -2.73
N ASN A 257 -23.17 -9.31 -2.48
CA ASN A 257 -22.33 -9.17 -1.31
C ASN A 257 -23.14 -9.43 -0.05
N SER A 258 -22.71 -10.38 0.76
CA SER A 258 -23.48 -10.83 1.92
C SER A 258 -22.57 -11.27 3.07
N GLU A 259 -23.06 -10.99 4.27
CA GLU A 259 -22.36 -11.26 5.54
C GLU A 259 -23.36 -11.92 6.50
N ILE A 260 -22.90 -12.93 7.25
CA ILE A 260 -23.66 -13.53 8.35
C ILE A 260 -23.17 -12.96 9.67
N PHE A 261 -24.08 -12.63 10.57
CA PHE A 261 -23.70 -12.16 11.89
C PHE A 261 -23.15 -13.32 12.74
N LEU A 262 -21.90 -13.21 13.20
CA LEU A 262 -21.16 -14.33 13.79
C LEU A 262 -21.42 -14.57 15.29
N ASP A 263 -22.00 -13.61 16.02
CA ASP A 263 -22.25 -13.72 17.46
C ASP A 263 -23.75 -14.00 17.74
N SER A 264 -24.12 -15.26 17.64
CA SER A 264 -25.49 -15.76 17.86
C SER A 264 -26.06 -15.46 19.26
N LYS A 265 -25.19 -15.15 20.25
CA LYS A 265 -25.62 -14.77 21.61
C LYS A 265 -26.17 -13.33 21.69
N LYS A 266 -25.98 -12.53 20.67
CA LYS A 266 -26.51 -11.16 20.59
C LYS A 266 -27.94 -11.17 20.10
N ASN A 267 -28.80 -10.43 20.79
CA ASN A 267 -30.18 -10.25 20.35
C ASN A 267 -30.28 -9.51 19.02
N LEU A 268 -31.43 -9.60 18.33
CA LEU A 268 -31.67 -8.99 17.04
C LEU A 268 -31.35 -7.48 17.01
N GLY A 269 -31.69 -6.74 18.07
CA GLY A 269 -31.41 -5.29 18.13
C GLY A 269 -29.94 -4.94 18.02
N LYS A 270 -29.05 -5.76 18.64
CA LYS A 270 -27.60 -5.57 18.52
C LYS A 270 -27.07 -5.94 17.14
N GLN A 271 -27.63 -6.99 16.53
CA GLN A 271 -27.30 -7.38 15.17
C GLN A 271 -27.70 -6.29 14.15
N LEU A 272 -28.88 -5.72 14.27
CA LEU A 272 -29.34 -4.60 13.45
C LEU A 272 -28.53 -3.31 13.71
N THR A 273 -28.09 -3.08 14.95
CA THR A 273 -27.19 -1.96 15.25
C THR A 273 -25.83 -2.13 14.54
N TYR A 274 -25.29 -3.34 14.50
CA TYR A 274 -24.11 -3.66 13.72
C TYR A 274 -24.33 -3.43 12.23
N ALA A 275 -25.43 -3.96 11.68
CA ALA A 275 -25.80 -3.81 10.28
C ALA A 275 -25.89 -2.34 9.85
N ASN A 276 -26.53 -1.49 10.67
CA ASN A 276 -26.60 -0.05 10.43
C ASN A 276 -25.21 0.63 10.45
N LYS A 277 -24.35 0.29 11.41
CA LYS A 277 -22.97 0.81 11.45
C LYS A 277 -22.15 0.36 10.26
N ARG A 278 -22.40 -0.83 9.75
CA ARG A 278 -21.73 -1.40 8.56
C ARG A 278 -22.26 -0.80 7.26
N GLY A 279 -23.41 -0.09 7.31
CA GLY A 279 -24.08 0.49 6.15
C GLY A 279 -24.82 -0.56 5.31
N CYS A 280 -25.20 -1.69 5.90
CA CYS A 280 -25.95 -2.73 5.20
C CYS A 280 -27.30 -2.15 4.70
N PRO A 281 -27.67 -2.35 3.42
CA PRO A 281 -28.95 -1.86 2.90
C PRO A 281 -30.13 -2.69 3.42
N VAL A 282 -29.94 -3.99 3.61
CA VAL A 282 -30.99 -4.95 3.95
C VAL A 282 -30.48 -5.95 4.99
N ALA A 283 -31.34 -6.31 5.94
CA ALA A 283 -31.18 -7.44 6.84
C ALA A 283 -32.14 -8.56 6.51
N VAL A 284 -31.62 -9.77 6.40
CA VAL A 284 -32.39 -11.02 6.34
C VAL A 284 -32.63 -11.51 7.75
N ILE A 285 -33.90 -11.69 8.13
CA ILE A 285 -34.34 -12.08 9.46
C ILE A 285 -35.21 -13.31 9.32
N CYS A 286 -34.75 -14.44 9.84
CA CYS A 286 -35.51 -15.68 9.83
C CYS A 286 -35.44 -16.32 11.20
N GLY A 287 -36.61 -16.54 11.80
CA GLY A 287 -36.78 -17.32 13.00
C GLY A 287 -37.38 -18.66 12.68
N GLU A 288 -37.85 -19.34 13.73
CA GLU A 288 -38.45 -20.69 13.64
C GLU A 288 -39.68 -20.69 12.70
N ASN A 289 -40.53 -19.65 12.77
CA ASN A 289 -41.76 -19.61 11.99
C ASN A 289 -41.44 -19.42 10.49
N GLU A 290 -40.52 -18.52 10.17
CA GLU A 290 -40.10 -18.30 8.77
C GLU A 290 -39.51 -19.57 8.16
N PHE A 291 -38.72 -20.33 8.91
CA PHE A 291 -38.16 -21.59 8.40
C PHE A 291 -39.20 -22.70 8.26
N LYS A 292 -40.18 -22.76 9.16
CA LYS A 292 -41.30 -23.73 9.03
C LYS A 292 -42.19 -23.46 7.83
N ASP A 293 -42.44 -22.18 7.58
CA ASP A 293 -43.36 -21.74 6.52
C ASP A 293 -42.65 -21.51 5.17
N ASN A 294 -41.34 -21.83 5.08
CA ASN A 294 -40.47 -21.57 3.91
C ASN A 294 -40.48 -20.11 3.47
N ASN A 295 -40.52 -19.21 4.44
CA ASN A 295 -40.54 -17.76 4.23
C ASN A 295 -39.20 -17.13 4.68
N ILE A 296 -38.99 -15.88 4.22
CA ILE A 296 -37.89 -15.02 4.60
C ILE A 296 -38.42 -13.62 4.88
N THR A 297 -38.02 -13.05 5.97
CA THR A 297 -38.33 -11.66 6.32
C THR A 297 -37.14 -10.78 5.96
N LEU A 298 -37.37 -9.74 5.14
CA LEU A 298 -36.38 -8.72 4.79
C LEU A 298 -36.71 -7.41 5.51
N LYS A 299 -35.68 -6.79 6.07
CA LYS A 299 -35.80 -5.46 6.66
C LYS A 299 -34.93 -4.48 5.91
N ASN A 300 -35.55 -3.45 5.32
CA ASN A 300 -34.86 -2.32 4.73
C ASN A 300 -34.23 -1.47 5.84
N LEU A 301 -32.91 -1.29 5.77
CA LEU A 301 -32.15 -0.52 6.75
C LEU A 301 -31.87 0.92 6.30
N LEU A 302 -32.14 1.25 5.03
CA LEU A 302 -31.99 2.59 4.47
C LEU A 302 -33.30 3.41 4.54
N GLY A 303 -34.41 2.79 4.96
CA GLY A 303 -35.72 3.44 5.07
C GLY A 303 -35.80 4.45 6.22
N VAL A 304 -36.82 5.28 6.16
CA VAL A 304 -37.10 6.32 7.18
C VAL A 304 -37.41 5.64 8.52
N LYS A 305 -36.83 6.16 9.60
CA LYS A 305 -37.05 5.65 10.94
C LYS A 305 -38.53 5.86 11.35
N GLY A 306 -39.25 4.77 11.60
CA GLY A 306 -40.67 4.80 12.01
C GLY A 306 -41.64 4.25 11.01
N GLU A 307 -41.23 4.01 9.75
CA GLU A 307 -42.03 3.31 8.74
C GLU A 307 -41.92 1.79 8.88
N ASN A 308 -42.94 1.04 8.42
CA ASN A 308 -42.85 -0.42 8.38
C ASN A 308 -41.95 -0.88 7.25
N ASN A 309 -40.63 -0.91 7.54
CA ASN A 309 -39.56 -1.23 6.59
C ASN A 309 -39.29 -2.75 6.53
N GLN A 310 -40.23 -3.59 6.93
CA GLN A 310 -40.06 -5.04 7.02
C GLN A 310 -41.20 -5.75 6.27
N ALA A 311 -40.85 -6.74 5.45
CA ALA A 311 -41.80 -7.56 4.71
C ALA A 311 -41.32 -9.01 4.65
N THR A 312 -42.30 -9.93 4.61
CA THR A 312 -42.07 -11.38 4.57
C THR A 312 -42.48 -11.91 3.19
N PHE A 313 -41.62 -12.72 2.60
CA PHE A 313 -41.75 -13.29 1.26
C PHE A 313 -41.45 -14.80 1.30
N SER A 314 -41.93 -15.53 0.26
CA SER A 314 -41.43 -16.90 0.04
C SER A 314 -39.94 -16.93 -0.21
N LYS A 315 -39.24 -17.93 0.34
CA LYS A 315 -37.80 -18.13 0.16
C LYS A 315 -37.38 -18.16 -1.31
N GLU A 316 -38.24 -18.60 -2.20
CA GLU A 316 -37.99 -18.63 -3.66
C GLU A 316 -37.80 -17.24 -4.26
N ASN A 317 -38.40 -16.21 -3.66
CA ASN A 317 -38.30 -14.84 -4.11
C ASN A 317 -37.16 -14.05 -3.54
N LEU A 318 -36.30 -14.65 -2.68
CA LEU A 318 -35.23 -14.01 -1.96
C LEU A 318 -34.37 -13.09 -2.84
N ILE A 319 -33.88 -13.60 -3.97
CA ILE A 319 -32.97 -12.86 -4.85
C ILE A 319 -33.67 -11.66 -5.49
N ASN A 320 -34.89 -11.85 -5.98
CA ASN A 320 -35.66 -10.79 -6.63
C ASN A 320 -36.01 -9.66 -5.66
N GLU A 321 -36.37 -10.03 -4.41
CA GLU A 321 -36.73 -9.04 -3.40
C GLU A 321 -35.51 -8.25 -2.90
N ILE A 322 -34.36 -8.92 -2.68
CA ILE A 322 -33.13 -8.26 -2.26
C ILE A 322 -32.63 -7.29 -3.33
N LYS A 323 -32.69 -7.66 -4.61
CA LYS A 323 -32.26 -6.77 -5.73
C LYS A 323 -33.01 -5.44 -5.82
N LYS A 324 -34.12 -5.30 -5.12
CA LYS A 324 -34.83 -4.01 -5.04
C LYS A 324 -34.17 -3.00 -4.08
N PHE A 325 -33.23 -3.46 -3.26
CA PHE A 325 -32.57 -2.66 -2.22
C PHE A 325 -31.07 -2.44 -2.44
N ILE A 326 -30.47 -3.09 -3.45
CA ILE A 326 -29.02 -3.03 -3.74
C ILE A 326 -28.78 -2.55 -5.18
#